data_a0fc90f71ea0112c4cafd2a8305258be
#
_entry.id   a0fc90f71ea0112c4cafd2a8305258be
#
_cell.length_a   1.000
_cell.length_b   1.000
_cell.length_c   1.000
_cell.angle_alpha   90.00
_cell.angle_beta   90.00
_cell.angle_gamma   90.00
#
_symmetry.space_group_name_H-M   'P 1'
#
loop_
_entity.id
_entity.type
_entity.pdbx_description
1 polymer ?
#
loop_
_entity_poly.entity_id
_entity_poly.type
_entity_poly.pdbx_seq_one_letter_code
_entity_poly.pdbx_strand_id
1 'polypeptide(L)'
;MIDRALMGRLALVSLALRLISGVSLSTVDLPDSWRSWRFSRTIQISEPVGLSKISIPVNLYANLDSESADLRIVDDAGKEIPFLLYDKSIRAPMERRLATIRENSFVPGQYTQLLIDTGEKIAFHNALEIHTSQIDFIDWVEVAASDDARTWRIVKDRAPISSFRKENIEGSRVVFYSDNNARFVRMRIFEADRQFPVSSIDILFSREFHGPVRTSLPSQFIPDSTAPATASRWIADLGPASFPVSGVAIETSEPNFFRIVHMETSEDGKQWQSYFSGEIYRYKQGNKEAESLGVFSGESWHQRFWRIEIMNGDDAPLAGAKPTLLATPYFVLFYPQSGHSYRLIYGNAAAKLPQYDLSRTFDYHAEPNAKVATLGEEKATANYLDPRPFSERHANLLWIALVIAAVLLGYTAFRALRVPTTETS
;
A
#
# COMPACT_ATOMS: atom_id res chain seq x y z
N MET A 1 32.84 -14.56 8.06
CA MET A 1 32.58 -16.02 8.07
C MET A 1 31.10 -16.16 8.34
N ILE A 2 30.28 -16.10 7.27
CA ILE A 2 28.80 -16.08 7.36
C ILE A 2 28.36 -17.48 7.71
N ASP A 3 27.61 -17.61 8.77
CA ASP A 3 27.19 -18.86 9.37
C ASP A 3 26.31 -19.67 8.40
N ARG A 4 26.82 -20.79 7.92
CA ARG A 4 26.11 -21.76 7.08
C ARG A 4 24.81 -22.27 7.72
N ALA A 5 24.65 -22.09 9.03
CA ALA A 5 23.45 -22.50 9.76
C ALA A 5 22.23 -21.58 9.46
N LEU A 6 22.44 -20.31 9.17
CA LEU A 6 21.35 -19.37 8.84
C LEU A 6 20.77 -19.64 7.45
N MET A 7 21.64 -19.94 6.48
CA MET A 7 21.21 -20.35 5.13
C MET A 7 20.45 -21.68 5.10
N GLY A 8 20.84 -22.62 5.96
CA GLY A 8 20.15 -23.92 6.08
C GLY A 8 18.74 -23.80 6.68
N ARG A 9 18.53 -22.87 7.61
CA ARG A 9 17.21 -22.64 8.22
C ARG A 9 16.26 -21.87 7.29
N LEU A 10 16.76 -20.93 6.51
CA LEU A 10 15.99 -20.23 5.45
C LEU A 10 15.60 -21.19 4.31
N ALA A 11 16.49 -22.09 3.91
CA ALA A 11 16.20 -23.09 2.87
C ALA A 11 15.17 -24.14 3.35
N LEU A 12 15.20 -24.55 4.63
CA LEU A 12 14.24 -25.49 5.20
C LEU A 12 12.85 -24.88 5.38
N VAL A 13 12.74 -23.58 5.70
CA VAL A 13 11.46 -22.89 5.79
C VAL A 13 10.85 -22.71 4.39
N SER A 14 11.66 -22.43 3.37
CA SER A 14 11.20 -22.38 1.97
C SER A 14 10.73 -23.76 1.46
N LEU A 15 11.30 -24.85 1.95
CA LEU A 15 10.88 -26.20 1.58
C LEU A 15 9.61 -26.63 2.31
N ALA A 16 9.42 -26.20 3.55
CA ALA A 16 8.21 -26.48 4.33
C ALA A 16 6.97 -25.76 3.80
N LEU A 17 7.12 -24.55 3.22
CA LEU A 17 6.01 -23.83 2.58
C LEU A 17 5.55 -24.48 1.27
N ARG A 18 6.36 -25.31 0.64
CA ARG A 18 5.97 -26.08 -0.56
C ARG A 18 5.18 -27.36 -0.27
N LEU A 19 5.08 -27.76 1.00
CA LEU A 19 4.37 -28.98 1.42
C LEU A 19 2.96 -28.71 1.96
N ILE A 20 2.49 -27.46 1.95
CA ILE A 20 1.12 -27.16 2.33
C ILE A 20 0.23 -27.22 1.09
N SER A 21 -0.48 -28.35 1.00
CA SER A 21 -1.70 -28.60 0.25
C SER A 21 -1.62 -28.35 -1.26
N GLY A 22 -1.47 -29.42 -1.99
CA GLY A 22 -1.93 -29.50 -3.38
C GLY A 22 -3.45 -29.26 -3.47
N VAL A 23 -3.88 -28.01 -3.29
CA VAL A 23 -5.20 -27.57 -3.73
C VAL A 23 -5.14 -27.67 -5.25
N SER A 24 -5.73 -28.73 -5.80
CA SER A 24 -5.96 -28.83 -7.24
C SER A 24 -6.85 -27.66 -7.64
N LEU A 25 -6.23 -26.60 -8.21
CA LEU A 25 -7.00 -25.52 -8.80
C LEU A 25 -7.91 -26.11 -9.88
N SER A 26 -9.18 -25.77 -9.85
CA SER A 26 -10.07 -26.08 -10.96
C SER A 26 -9.55 -25.40 -12.23
N THR A 27 -9.66 -26.09 -13.36
CA THR A 27 -9.14 -25.56 -14.63
C THR A 27 -10.25 -25.04 -15.51
N VAL A 28 -9.89 -24.14 -16.42
CA VAL A 28 -10.77 -23.59 -17.44
C VAL A 28 -9.98 -23.33 -18.72
N ASP A 29 -10.59 -23.60 -19.88
CA ASP A 29 -10.01 -23.21 -21.16
C ASP A 29 -10.29 -21.74 -21.42
N LEU A 30 -9.25 -21.02 -21.87
CA LEU A 30 -9.38 -19.68 -22.40
C LEU A 30 -9.34 -19.72 -23.93
N PRO A 31 -9.94 -18.73 -24.62
CA PRO A 31 -9.78 -18.55 -26.07
C PRO A 31 -8.30 -18.50 -26.44
N ASP A 32 -7.96 -18.94 -27.65
CA ASP A 32 -6.56 -19.05 -28.11
C ASP A 32 -5.76 -17.75 -27.96
N SER A 33 -6.41 -16.61 -28.14
CA SER A 33 -5.79 -15.28 -27.92
C SER A 33 -5.36 -15.03 -26.49
N TRP A 34 -5.93 -15.73 -25.50
CA TRP A 34 -5.71 -15.51 -24.08
C TRP A 34 -5.02 -16.70 -23.37
N ARG A 35 -4.67 -17.75 -24.08
CA ARG A 35 -4.02 -18.93 -23.47
C ARG A 35 -2.63 -18.68 -22.86
N SER A 36 -2.04 -17.52 -23.12
CA SER A 36 -0.80 -17.08 -22.46
C SER A 36 -1.00 -16.52 -21.06
N TRP A 37 -2.26 -16.35 -20.61
CA TRP A 37 -2.60 -15.97 -19.23
C TRP A 37 -2.83 -17.24 -18.40
N ARG A 38 -2.05 -17.38 -17.34
CA ARG A 38 -2.00 -18.61 -16.54
C ARG A 38 -3.20 -18.82 -15.64
N PHE A 39 -3.80 -17.71 -15.16
CA PHE A 39 -4.88 -17.74 -14.18
C PHE A 39 -6.06 -16.89 -14.62
N SER A 40 -7.23 -17.27 -14.12
CA SER A 40 -8.46 -16.51 -14.33
C SER A 40 -9.39 -16.59 -13.12
N ARG A 41 -10.20 -15.52 -12.93
CA ARG A 41 -11.33 -15.48 -11.98
C ARG A 41 -12.55 -14.93 -12.67
N THR A 42 -13.71 -15.51 -12.40
CA THR A 42 -14.99 -14.95 -12.87
C THR A 42 -15.30 -13.67 -12.12
N ILE A 43 -15.73 -12.63 -12.80
CA ILE A 43 -16.21 -11.40 -12.20
C ILE A 43 -17.72 -11.52 -11.97
N GLN A 44 -18.14 -11.40 -10.72
CA GLN A 44 -19.55 -11.45 -10.32
C GLN A 44 -20.05 -10.01 -10.17
N ILE A 45 -21.00 -9.64 -11.01
CA ILE A 45 -21.59 -8.29 -11.08
C ILE A 45 -23.06 -8.41 -10.70
N SER A 46 -23.49 -7.66 -9.67
CA SER A 46 -24.88 -7.64 -9.23
C SER A 46 -25.78 -6.84 -10.17
N GLU A 47 -25.27 -5.74 -10.71
CA GLU A 47 -25.96 -4.83 -11.62
C GLU A 47 -25.04 -4.46 -12.79
N PRO A 48 -25.27 -4.98 -14.00
CA PRO A 48 -24.37 -4.74 -15.15
C PRO A 48 -24.66 -3.39 -15.84
N VAL A 49 -24.86 -2.34 -15.04
CA VAL A 49 -25.11 -0.97 -15.54
C VAL A 49 -24.26 0.01 -14.75
N GLY A 50 -23.56 0.89 -15.46
CA GLY A 50 -22.71 1.92 -14.87
C GLY A 50 -21.30 1.42 -14.55
N LEU A 51 -20.62 2.16 -13.69
CA LEU A 51 -19.25 1.86 -13.28
C LEU A 51 -19.23 0.71 -12.27
N SER A 52 -18.39 -0.28 -12.51
CA SER A 52 -18.12 -1.39 -11.58
C SER A 52 -16.71 -1.30 -11.03
N LYS A 53 -16.55 -1.71 -9.76
CA LYS A 53 -15.31 -1.67 -8.98
C LYS A 53 -15.02 -3.04 -8.40
N ILE A 54 -13.81 -3.54 -8.65
CA ILE A 54 -13.28 -4.79 -8.11
C ILE A 54 -12.11 -4.47 -7.21
N SER A 55 -12.12 -4.95 -5.97
CA SER A 55 -10.92 -4.94 -5.11
C SER A 55 -10.02 -6.11 -5.48
N ILE A 56 -8.73 -5.84 -5.70
CA ILE A 56 -7.73 -6.88 -5.93
C ILE A 56 -7.37 -7.52 -4.59
N PRO A 57 -7.72 -8.80 -4.36
CA PRO A 57 -7.42 -9.45 -3.09
C PRO A 57 -5.93 -9.77 -2.96
N VAL A 58 -5.43 -9.77 -1.73
CA VAL A 58 -3.98 -9.95 -1.43
C VAL A 58 -3.41 -11.23 -2.05
N ASN A 59 -4.16 -12.32 -2.06
CA ASN A 59 -3.70 -13.58 -2.62
C ASN A 59 -3.50 -13.56 -4.14
N LEU A 60 -4.07 -12.59 -4.84
CA LEU A 60 -3.90 -12.45 -6.30
C LEU A 60 -2.52 -11.89 -6.65
N TYR A 61 -1.96 -11.02 -5.78
CA TYR A 61 -0.62 -10.44 -6.01
C TYR A 61 0.50 -11.50 -6.09
N ALA A 62 0.32 -12.66 -5.50
CA ALA A 62 1.27 -13.77 -5.60
C ALA A 62 1.47 -14.28 -7.05
N ASN A 63 0.52 -14.01 -7.93
CA ASN A 63 0.47 -14.48 -9.30
C ASN A 63 0.43 -13.33 -10.33
N LEU A 64 0.53 -12.07 -9.88
CA LEU A 64 0.64 -10.90 -10.74
C LEU A 64 2.10 -10.58 -11.05
N ASP A 65 2.33 -9.95 -12.18
CA ASP A 65 3.60 -9.26 -12.46
C ASP A 65 3.76 -8.03 -11.54
N SER A 66 5.00 -7.58 -11.36
CA SER A 66 5.40 -6.53 -10.41
C SER A 66 4.61 -5.23 -10.58
N GLU A 67 4.24 -4.87 -11.79
CA GLU A 67 3.48 -3.66 -12.10
C GLU A 67 2.00 -3.95 -12.41
N SER A 68 1.53 -5.18 -12.15
CA SER A 68 0.18 -5.64 -12.58
C SER A 68 -0.04 -5.45 -14.10
N ALA A 69 1.03 -5.45 -14.88
CA ALA A 69 1.02 -5.23 -16.32
C ALA A 69 0.28 -6.33 -17.09
N ASP A 70 0.19 -7.50 -16.49
CA ASP A 70 -0.45 -8.70 -17.03
C ASP A 70 -1.94 -8.82 -16.73
N LEU A 71 -2.54 -7.84 -16.06
CA LEU A 71 -3.95 -7.87 -15.73
C LEU A 71 -4.81 -7.53 -16.96
N ARG A 72 -5.88 -8.32 -17.22
CA ARG A 72 -6.85 -8.05 -18.29
C ARG A 72 -8.27 -8.42 -17.84
N ILE A 73 -9.25 -7.71 -18.37
CA ILE A 73 -10.66 -8.13 -18.31
C ILE A 73 -11.07 -8.59 -19.70
N VAL A 74 -11.69 -9.76 -19.77
CA VAL A 74 -12.22 -10.31 -21.02
C VAL A 74 -13.68 -10.70 -20.83
N ASP A 75 -14.50 -10.49 -21.87
CA ASP A 75 -15.89 -10.93 -21.88
C ASP A 75 -16.01 -12.40 -22.35
N ASP A 76 -17.25 -12.90 -22.40
CA ASP A 76 -17.59 -14.25 -22.85
C ASP A 76 -17.31 -14.49 -24.34
N ALA A 77 -17.21 -13.43 -25.15
CA ALA A 77 -16.79 -13.49 -26.56
C ALA A 77 -15.25 -13.46 -26.73
N GLY A 78 -14.49 -13.31 -25.63
CA GLY A 78 -13.02 -13.18 -25.66
C GLY A 78 -12.53 -11.79 -26.01
N LYS A 79 -13.41 -10.79 -26.00
CA LYS A 79 -13.04 -9.39 -26.25
C LYS A 79 -12.46 -8.77 -24.99
N GLU A 80 -11.36 -8.05 -25.15
CA GLU A 80 -10.73 -7.26 -24.09
C GLU A 80 -11.58 -6.05 -23.72
N ILE A 81 -11.78 -5.83 -22.42
CA ILE A 81 -12.58 -4.75 -21.88
C ILE A 81 -11.63 -3.73 -21.22
N PRO A 82 -11.66 -2.46 -21.64
CA PRO A 82 -10.87 -1.40 -21.02
C PRO A 82 -11.20 -1.24 -19.54
N PHE A 83 -10.18 -1.08 -18.73
CA PHE A 83 -10.30 -0.83 -17.30
C PHE A 83 -9.29 0.22 -16.84
N LEU A 84 -9.54 0.79 -15.68
CA LEU A 84 -8.59 1.63 -14.95
C LEU A 84 -8.10 0.84 -13.74
N LEU A 85 -6.78 0.66 -13.64
CA LEU A 85 -6.17 0.20 -12.41
C LEU A 85 -6.00 1.43 -11.51
N TYR A 86 -6.67 1.44 -10.39
CA TYR A 86 -6.74 2.54 -9.46
C TYR A 86 -6.23 2.10 -8.10
N ASP A 87 -5.21 2.75 -7.62
CA ASP A 87 -4.86 2.68 -6.22
C ASP A 87 -5.30 3.97 -5.52
N LYS A 88 -5.73 3.86 -4.28
CA LYS A 88 -6.10 5.04 -3.49
C LYS A 88 -4.89 5.83 -2.99
N SER A 89 -3.67 5.41 -3.33
CA SER A 89 -2.44 6.15 -3.03
C SER A 89 -2.14 7.27 -4.03
N ILE A 90 -2.82 7.27 -5.20
CA ILE A 90 -2.71 8.41 -6.13
C ILE A 90 -3.23 9.65 -5.41
N ARG A 91 -2.31 10.45 -4.93
CA ARG A 91 -2.60 11.72 -4.27
C ARG A 91 -3.25 12.66 -5.28
N ALA A 92 -4.57 12.70 -5.28
CA ALA A 92 -5.23 13.90 -5.79
C ALA A 92 -4.71 15.07 -4.95
N PRO A 93 -4.31 16.19 -5.57
CA PRO A 93 -3.88 17.34 -4.81
C PRO A 93 -4.96 17.69 -3.79
N MET A 94 -4.55 17.85 -2.53
CA MET A 94 -5.47 18.26 -1.47
C MET A 94 -5.92 19.70 -1.78
N GLU A 95 -7.17 19.85 -2.14
CA GLU A 95 -7.75 21.18 -2.33
C GLU A 95 -7.85 21.85 -0.96
N ARG A 96 -7.20 22.98 -0.83
CA ARG A 96 -7.16 23.77 0.42
C ARG A 96 -7.88 25.10 0.20
N ARG A 97 -8.78 25.44 1.11
CA ARG A 97 -9.49 26.71 1.11
C ARG A 97 -9.56 27.28 2.52
N LEU A 98 -9.22 28.55 2.69
CA LEU A 98 -9.42 29.24 3.95
C LEU A 98 -10.93 29.38 4.22
N ALA A 99 -11.37 28.97 5.40
CA ALA A 99 -12.75 29.10 5.84
C ALA A 99 -12.95 30.34 6.69
N THR A 100 -14.20 30.82 6.74
CA THR A 100 -14.57 31.95 7.60
C THR A 100 -15.05 31.42 8.96
N ILE A 101 -14.36 31.78 10.02
CA ILE A 101 -14.84 31.54 11.39
C ILE A 101 -15.90 32.61 11.71
N ARG A 102 -17.16 32.20 11.82
CA ARG A 102 -18.28 33.08 12.18
C ARG A 102 -18.43 33.30 13.66
N GLU A 103 -18.17 32.25 14.44
CA GLU A 103 -18.28 32.27 15.90
C GLU A 103 -17.11 31.50 16.48
N ASN A 104 -16.57 32.01 17.58
CA ASN A 104 -15.55 31.35 18.40
C ASN A 104 -15.92 31.60 19.86
N SER A 105 -16.53 30.62 20.51
CA SER A 105 -17.05 30.69 21.85
C SER A 105 -16.42 29.63 22.73
N PHE A 106 -16.31 29.95 24.05
CA PHE A 106 -15.78 29.03 25.03
C PHE A 106 -16.87 28.70 26.08
N VAL A 107 -17.07 27.43 26.31
CA VAL A 107 -17.96 26.94 27.38
C VAL A 107 -17.05 26.38 28.49
N PRO A 108 -16.91 27.14 29.62
CA PRO A 108 -16.03 26.73 30.72
C PRO A 108 -16.33 25.33 31.22
N GLY A 109 -15.29 24.54 31.45
CA GLY A 109 -15.43 23.17 31.91
C GLY A 109 -15.81 22.16 30.81
N GLN A 110 -15.94 22.58 29.55
CA GLN A 110 -16.41 21.71 28.48
C GLN A 110 -15.55 21.80 27.20
N TYR A 111 -15.68 22.89 26.44
CA TYR A 111 -15.02 22.97 25.11
C TYR A 111 -14.92 24.42 24.58
N THR A 112 -14.04 24.61 23.61
CA THR A 112 -14.10 25.74 22.68
C THR A 112 -14.89 25.32 21.45
N GLN A 113 -15.91 26.12 21.06
CA GLN A 113 -16.74 25.86 19.89
C GLN A 113 -16.50 26.91 18.80
N LEU A 114 -16.31 26.43 17.58
CA LEU A 114 -16.23 27.27 16.39
C LEU A 114 -17.39 26.95 15.44
N LEU A 115 -18.00 28.00 14.88
CA LEU A 115 -18.91 27.94 13.75
C LEU A 115 -18.16 28.41 12.52
N ILE A 116 -18.03 27.54 11.55
CA ILE A 116 -17.22 27.71 10.36
C ILE A 116 -18.14 27.74 9.14
N ASP A 117 -18.01 28.79 8.28
CA ASP A 117 -18.69 28.88 6.99
C ASP A 117 -17.68 28.53 5.86
N THR A 118 -17.96 27.49 5.12
CA THR A 118 -17.11 27.02 4.01
C THR A 118 -17.31 27.81 2.73
N GLY A 119 -18.29 28.74 2.71
CA GLY A 119 -18.64 29.60 1.58
C GLY A 119 -19.91 29.17 0.85
N GLU A 120 -20.33 30.02 -0.08
CA GLU A 120 -21.58 29.79 -0.84
C GLU A 120 -21.46 28.74 -1.94
N LYS A 121 -20.26 28.50 -2.45
CA LYS A 121 -20.05 27.42 -3.41
C LYS A 121 -20.11 26.08 -2.70
N ILE A 122 -21.09 25.28 -3.06
CA ILE A 122 -21.15 23.88 -2.66
C ILE A 122 -19.92 23.18 -3.22
N ALA A 123 -19.00 22.81 -2.35
CA ALA A 123 -17.81 22.04 -2.72
C ALA A 123 -17.59 20.98 -1.66
N PHE A 124 -17.19 19.79 -2.11
CA PHE A 124 -16.87 18.70 -1.19
C PHE A 124 -15.71 19.07 -0.26
N HIS A 125 -15.78 18.58 0.96
CA HIS A 125 -14.72 18.65 1.95
C HIS A 125 -14.80 17.43 2.89
N ASN A 126 -13.65 17.06 3.42
CA ASN A 126 -13.55 15.90 4.30
C ASN A 126 -12.43 16.06 5.35
N ALA A 127 -11.86 17.24 5.46
CA ALA A 127 -10.94 17.55 6.54
C ALA A 127 -10.92 19.04 6.89
N LEU A 128 -10.45 19.31 8.11
CA LEU A 128 -10.15 20.64 8.63
C LEU A 128 -8.70 20.67 9.10
N GLU A 129 -7.96 21.71 8.76
CA GLU A 129 -6.67 21.99 9.39
C GLU A 129 -6.80 23.17 10.34
N ILE A 130 -6.35 22.98 11.57
CA ILE A 130 -6.46 23.97 12.65
C ILE A 130 -5.13 24.70 12.75
N HIS A 131 -5.15 26.02 12.56
CA HIS A 131 -4.01 26.88 12.81
C HIS A 131 -4.11 27.45 14.22
N THR A 132 -3.12 27.14 15.06
CA THR A 132 -3.07 27.54 16.45
C THR A 132 -1.65 27.90 16.87
N SER A 133 -1.53 28.83 17.79
CA SER A 133 -0.28 29.16 18.46
C SER A 133 0.02 28.25 19.66
N GLN A 134 -0.94 27.40 20.04
CA GLN A 134 -0.75 26.48 21.15
C GLN A 134 0.19 25.35 20.77
N ILE A 135 1.04 25.00 21.69
CA ILE A 135 2.04 23.94 21.58
C ILE A 135 1.98 23.10 22.86
N ASP A 136 2.55 21.88 22.78
CA ASP A 136 2.60 20.92 23.88
C ASP A 136 1.18 20.58 24.41
N PHE A 137 0.29 20.13 23.50
CA PHE A 137 -1.07 19.75 23.83
C PHE A 137 -1.51 18.47 23.14
N ILE A 138 -2.48 17.80 23.74
CA ILE A 138 -3.31 16.73 23.16
C ILE A 138 -4.75 17.05 23.50
N ASP A 139 -5.59 17.23 22.48
CA ASP A 139 -7.02 17.52 22.65
C ASP A 139 -7.87 16.68 21.70
N TRP A 140 -9.16 16.61 22.03
CA TRP A 140 -10.15 15.93 21.20
C TRP A 140 -11.01 16.93 20.46
N VAL A 141 -11.39 16.60 19.23
CA VAL A 141 -12.27 17.43 18.41
C VAL A 141 -13.48 16.63 17.96
N GLU A 142 -14.67 17.21 18.13
CA GLU A 142 -15.90 16.80 17.47
C GLU A 142 -16.14 17.69 16.26
N VAL A 143 -16.54 17.12 15.14
CA VAL A 143 -16.94 17.87 13.92
C VAL A 143 -18.37 17.48 13.59
N ALA A 144 -19.22 18.49 13.40
CA ALA A 144 -20.58 18.34 12.92
C ALA A 144 -20.80 19.24 11.70
N ALA A 145 -21.63 18.78 10.76
CA ALA A 145 -21.93 19.48 9.51
C ALA A 145 -23.41 19.85 9.44
N SER A 146 -23.72 20.97 8.74
CA SER A 146 -25.06 21.48 8.59
C SER A 146 -25.20 22.31 7.31
N ASP A 147 -26.35 22.25 6.65
CA ASP A 147 -26.66 23.07 5.48
C ASP A 147 -27.32 24.40 5.88
N ASP A 148 -27.96 24.46 7.06
CA ASP A 148 -28.77 25.60 7.54
C ASP A 148 -28.26 26.26 8.82
N ALA A 149 -27.13 25.78 9.37
CA ALA A 149 -26.56 26.16 10.67
C ALA A 149 -27.51 25.93 11.87
N ARG A 150 -28.58 25.13 11.71
CA ARG A 150 -29.57 24.82 12.74
C ARG A 150 -29.64 23.34 13.03
N THR A 151 -29.70 22.51 11.99
CA THR A 151 -29.77 21.05 12.08
C THR A 151 -28.38 20.49 11.89
N TRP A 152 -27.82 19.81 12.91
CA TRP A 152 -26.44 19.35 12.94
C TRP A 152 -26.35 17.84 12.85
N ARG A 153 -25.47 17.34 12.00
CA ARG A 153 -25.11 15.93 11.88
C ARG A 153 -23.64 15.77 12.26
N ILE A 154 -23.35 14.95 13.27
CA ILE A 154 -21.96 14.62 13.62
C ILE A 154 -21.34 13.82 12.47
N VAL A 155 -20.24 14.33 11.92
CA VAL A 155 -19.46 13.69 10.84
C VAL A 155 -18.14 13.12 11.36
N LYS A 156 -17.73 13.56 12.57
CA LYS A 156 -16.62 12.98 13.33
C LYS A 156 -16.90 13.20 14.83
N ASP A 157 -17.12 12.11 15.54
CA ASP A 157 -17.43 12.18 16.96
C ASP A 157 -16.20 12.55 17.81
N ARG A 158 -15.06 11.91 17.53
CA ARG A 158 -13.85 12.13 18.31
C ARG A 158 -12.61 11.95 17.45
N ALA A 159 -11.80 13.00 17.32
CA ALA A 159 -10.52 12.97 16.64
C ALA A 159 -9.45 13.60 17.55
N PRO A 160 -8.28 12.99 17.71
CA PRO A 160 -7.18 13.62 18.43
C PRO A 160 -6.56 14.72 17.58
N ILE A 161 -6.18 15.83 18.23
CA ILE A 161 -5.27 16.83 17.72
C ILE A 161 -4.14 17.01 18.71
N SER A 162 -2.93 17.25 18.21
CA SER A 162 -1.76 17.38 19.07
C SER A 162 -0.67 18.24 18.44
N SER A 163 0.17 18.80 19.27
CA SER A 163 1.42 19.47 18.87
C SER A 163 2.43 19.36 20.01
N PHE A 164 3.69 19.08 19.67
CA PHE A 164 4.76 18.90 20.65
C PHE A 164 5.96 19.74 20.26
N ARG A 165 6.52 20.50 21.22
CA ARG A 165 7.71 21.35 21.00
C ARG A 165 9.00 20.54 21.06
N LYS A 166 9.06 19.51 21.92
CA LYS A 166 10.25 18.68 22.04
C LYS A 166 10.33 17.72 20.88
N GLU A 167 11.51 17.63 20.26
CA GLU A 167 11.91 16.63 19.29
C GLU A 167 11.42 16.82 17.84
N ASN A 168 11.02 18.05 17.43
CA ASN A 168 10.48 18.29 16.09
C ASN A 168 9.28 17.41 15.69
N ILE A 169 8.52 16.92 16.66
CA ILE A 169 7.31 16.16 16.41
C ILE A 169 6.22 17.16 16.06
N GLU A 170 5.86 17.26 14.79
CA GLU A 170 4.63 17.91 14.39
C GLU A 170 3.48 16.96 14.68
N GLY A 171 2.77 17.20 15.76
CA GLY A 171 1.51 16.52 16.01
C GLY A 171 0.50 16.82 14.91
N SER A 172 -0.54 16.01 14.77
CA SER A 172 -1.58 16.22 13.78
C SER A 172 -2.52 17.34 14.19
N ARG A 173 -2.63 18.38 13.37
CA ARG A 173 -3.63 19.44 13.48
C ARG A 173 -4.73 19.32 12.43
N VAL A 174 -4.72 18.24 11.68
CA VAL A 174 -5.71 17.93 10.65
C VAL A 174 -6.72 16.95 11.22
N VAL A 175 -7.99 17.33 11.14
CA VAL A 175 -9.13 16.49 11.55
C VAL A 175 -9.86 16.04 10.31
N PHE A 176 -9.86 14.78 10.10
CA PHE A 176 -10.54 14.16 8.98
C PHE A 176 -11.94 13.64 9.38
N TYR A 177 -12.90 13.70 8.45
CA TYR A 177 -14.29 13.25 8.63
C TYR A 177 -14.87 12.75 7.29
N SER A 178 -16.06 12.17 7.32
CA SER A 178 -16.73 11.65 6.12
C SER A 178 -16.97 12.74 5.09
N ASP A 179 -16.85 12.41 3.79
CA ASP A 179 -17.12 13.30 2.67
C ASP A 179 -18.42 14.06 2.87
N ASN A 180 -18.34 15.37 2.70
CA ASN A 180 -19.41 16.30 3.00
C ASN A 180 -19.40 17.47 2.02
N ASN A 181 -20.56 18.04 1.77
CA ASN A 181 -20.72 19.26 0.98
C ASN A 181 -21.55 20.32 1.73
N ALA A 182 -21.76 20.14 3.01
CA ALA A 182 -22.50 21.09 3.83
C ALA A 182 -21.77 22.43 3.96
N ARG A 183 -22.51 23.53 3.90
CA ARG A 183 -21.93 24.89 4.01
C ARG A 183 -21.36 25.19 5.38
N PHE A 184 -22.01 24.71 6.46
CA PHE A 184 -21.60 25.06 7.82
C PHE A 184 -20.98 23.86 8.50
N VAL A 185 -19.88 24.12 9.21
CA VAL A 185 -19.18 23.11 10.02
C VAL A 185 -19.06 23.68 11.43
N ARG A 186 -19.48 22.88 12.40
CA ARG A 186 -19.26 23.18 13.82
C ARG A 186 -18.15 22.28 14.34
N MET A 187 -17.13 22.89 14.91
CA MET A 187 -16.02 22.20 15.55
C MET A 187 -16.03 22.49 17.05
N ARG A 188 -15.90 21.47 17.87
CA ARG A 188 -15.73 21.55 19.33
C ARG A 188 -14.41 20.97 19.72
N ILE A 189 -13.56 21.74 20.38
CA ILE A 189 -12.27 21.31 20.92
C ILE A 189 -12.44 21.16 22.43
N PHE A 190 -12.22 19.95 22.94
CA PHE A 190 -12.50 19.60 24.36
C PHE A 190 -11.34 19.94 25.29
N GLU A 191 -10.95 21.22 25.28
CA GLU A 191 -10.09 21.84 26.29
C GLU A 191 -10.99 22.54 27.30
N ALA A 192 -10.99 22.04 28.54
CA ALA A 192 -11.97 22.46 29.58
C ALA A 192 -11.52 23.70 30.34
N ASP A 193 -10.21 23.88 30.53
CA ASP A 193 -9.67 24.86 31.47
C ASP A 193 -9.57 26.27 30.88
N ARG A 194 -9.46 26.37 29.57
CA ARG A 194 -9.32 27.66 28.85
C ARG A 194 -9.83 27.57 27.43
N GLN A 195 -10.12 28.74 26.87
CA GLN A 195 -10.41 28.80 25.44
C GLN A 195 -9.20 28.38 24.61
N PHE A 196 -9.40 27.41 23.72
CA PHE A 196 -8.36 26.96 22.81
C PHE A 196 -8.11 28.03 21.73
N PRO A 197 -6.87 28.53 21.58
CA PRO A 197 -6.58 29.61 20.65
C PRO A 197 -6.56 29.08 19.21
N VAL A 198 -7.52 29.48 18.39
CA VAL A 198 -7.56 29.19 16.95
C VAL A 198 -7.39 30.48 16.17
N SER A 199 -6.37 30.54 15.32
CA SER A 199 -6.10 31.72 14.47
C SER A 199 -6.82 31.66 13.13
N SER A 200 -6.87 30.48 12.49
CA SER A 200 -7.60 30.24 11.26
C SER A 200 -7.90 28.76 11.09
N ILE A 201 -8.81 28.45 10.15
CA ILE A 201 -9.16 27.08 9.75
C ILE A 201 -9.07 27.00 8.23
N ASP A 202 -8.37 25.99 7.73
CA ASP A 202 -8.48 25.58 6.35
C ASP A 202 -9.45 24.41 6.20
N ILE A 203 -10.33 24.54 5.22
CA ILE A 203 -11.16 23.42 4.75
C ILE A 203 -10.38 22.69 3.68
N LEU A 204 -10.31 21.38 3.84
CA LEU A 204 -9.57 20.52 2.95
C LEU A 204 -10.51 19.52 2.28
N PHE A 205 -10.23 19.24 1.02
CA PHE A 205 -10.79 18.11 0.32
C PHE A 205 -9.65 17.22 -0.21
N SER A 206 -9.62 16.01 0.29
CA SER A 206 -8.74 14.97 -0.23
C SER A 206 -9.58 13.81 -0.71
N ARG A 207 -9.42 13.43 -1.97
CA ARG A 207 -10.07 12.22 -2.51
C ARG A 207 -9.57 10.93 -1.84
N GLU A 208 -8.42 11.01 -1.18
CA GLU A 208 -7.77 9.90 -0.49
C GLU A 208 -8.35 9.65 0.91
N PHE A 209 -9.27 10.47 1.36
CA PHE A 209 -9.58 10.51 2.79
C PHE A 209 -10.41 9.34 3.33
N HIS A 210 -11.00 8.53 2.53
CA HIS A 210 -11.28 7.17 2.99
C HIS A 210 -9.96 6.39 3.07
N GLY A 211 -9.03 6.87 3.88
CA GLY A 211 -7.63 6.49 3.90
C GLY A 211 -7.39 5.10 3.34
N PRO A 212 -6.43 4.84 2.47
CA PRO A 212 -6.36 3.60 1.74
C PRO A 212 -6.66 2.49 2.72
N VAL A 213 -7.67 1.66 2.42
CA VAL A 213 -7.95 0.47 3.23
C VAL A 213 -6.69 -0.36 3.13
N ARG A 214 -5.77 -0.10 4.06
CA ARG A 214 -4.50 -0.83 4.09
C ARG A 214 -4.79 -2.23 4.56
N THR A 215 -4.28 -3.17 3.83
CA THR A 215 -4.43 -4.59 4.12
C THR A 215 -3.12 -5.12 4.66
N SER A 216 -3.17 -5.84 5.78
CA SER A 216 -2.00 -6.55 6.32
C SER A 216 -1.54 -7.61 5.35
N LEU A 217 -0.23 -7.62 5.07
CA LEU A 217 0.38 -8.65 4.23
C LEU A 217 0.75 -9.87 5.08
N PRO A 218 0.65 -11.09 4.52
CA PRO A 218 1.12 -12.30 5.16
C PRO A 218 2.65 -12.30 5.18
N SER A 219 3.25 -11.58 6.13
CA SER A 219 4.69 -11.48 6.29
C SER A 219 5.12 -12.10 7.61
N GLN A 220 6.18 -12.92 7.57
CA GLN A 220 6.85 -13.40 8.76
C GLN A 220 8.13 -12.61 8.95
N PHE A 221 8.20 -11.85 10.03
CA PHE A 221 9.37 -11.12 10.41
C PHE A 221 10.30 -11.94 11.29
N ILE A 222 11.57 -11.98 10.92
CA ILE A 222 12.63 -12.64 11.70
C ILE A 222 13.49 -11.50 12.32
N PRO A 223 13.70 -11.53 13.65
CA PRO A 223 14.63 -10.58 14.28
C PRO A 223 16.03 -10.68 13.69
N ASP A 224 16.63 -9.57 13.36
CA ASP A 224 18.00 -9.48 12.85
C ASP A 224 18.99 -9.33 14.01
N SER A 225 19.73 -10.40 14.31
CA SER A 225 20.74 -10.40 15.38
C SER A 225 21.95 -9.52 15.10
N THR A 226 22.09 -8.96 13.89
CA THR A 226 23.18 -8.07 13.51
C THR A 226 22.83 -6.60 13.73
N ALA A 227 21.63 -6.30 14.22
CA ALA A 227 21.23 -4.94 14.56
C ALA A 227 22.14 -4.33 15.64
N PRO A 228 22.43 -3.01 15.57
CA PRO A 228 23.16 -2.33 16.64
C PRO A 228 22.34 -2.38 17.95
N ALA A 229 23.03 -2.27 19.10
CA ALA A 229 22.36 -2.30 20.40
C ALA A 229 21.33 -1.16 20.58
N THR A 230 21.49 -0.06 19.83
CA THR A 230 20.64 1.11 19.83
C THR A 230 19.42 0.98 18.90
N ALA A 231 19.20 -0.18 18.28
CA ALA A 231 18.10 -0.40 17.38
C ALA A 231 17.50 -1.80 17.52
N SER A 232 16.22 -1.93 17.16
CA SER A 232 15.54 -3.21 16.98
C SER A 232 15.27 -3.40 15.50
N ARG A 233 15.67 -4.53 14.93
CA ARG A 233 15.57 -4.76 13.48
C ARG A 233 14.95 -6.11 13.17
N TRP A 234 14.15 -6.15 12.12
CA TRP A 234 13.51 -7.35 11.60
C TRP A 234 13.60 -7.40 10.08
N ILE A 235 13.66 -8.60 9.54
CA ILE A 235 13.67 -8.86 8.10
C ILE A 235 12.51 -9.77 7.76
N ALA A 236 11.81 -9.45 6.66
CA ALA A 236 10.78 -10.28 6.05
C ALA A 236 11.15 -10.62 4.60
N ASP A 237 10.91 -11.88 4.20
CA ASP A 237 10.94 -12.34 2.80
C ASP A 237 9.50 -12.61 2.36
N LEU A 238 8.99 -11.79 1.44
CA LEU A 238 7.65 -11.95 0.86
C LEU A 238 7.61 -13.01 -0.27
N GLY A 239 8.74 -13.63 -0.57
CA GLY A 239 8.87 -14.56 -1.68
C GLY A 239 8.82 -13.87 -3.04
N PRO A 240 8.49 -14.60 -4.10
CA PRO A 240 8.44 -14.05 -5.46
C PRO A 240 7.20 -13.20 -5.74
N ALA A 241 6.34 -13.01 -4.74
CA ALA A 241 5.10 -12.26 -4.90
C ALA A 241 5.36 -10.75 -4.98
N SER A 242 4.60 -10.07 -5.82
CA SER A 242 4.73 -8.65 -6.08
C SER A 242 3.69 -7.84 -5.29
N PHE A 243 3.83 -7.82 -3.97
CA PHE A 243 2.92 -7.07 -3.11
C PHE A 243 3.21 -5.56 -3.14
N PRO A 244 2.19 -4.71 -3.26
CA PRO A 244 2.34 -3.25 -3.23
C PRO A 244 2.50 -2.76 -1.79
N VAL A 245 3.68 -2.90 -1.22
CA VAL A 245 3.97 -2.45 0.15
C VAL A 245 3.98 -0.94 0.21
N SER A 246 3.16 -0.37 1.07
CA SER A 246 3.02 1.08 1.27
C SER A 246 3.30 1.54 2.70
N GLY A 247 3.61 0.63 3.62
CA GLY A 247 3.91 0.99 4.98
C GLY A 247 4.09 -0.20 5.92
N VAL A 248 4.30 0.13 7.18
CA VAL A 248 4.42 -0.82 8.29
C VAL A 248 3.61 -0.34 9.48
N ALA A 249 2.91 -1.24 10.14
CA ALA A 249 2.35 -1.02 11.48
C ALA A 249 3.21 -1.74 12.51
N ILE A 250 3.35 -1.13 13.68
CA ILE A 250 4.09 -1.69 14.82
C ILE A 250 3.10 -1.93 15.97
N GLU A 251 2.87 -3.17 16.30
CA GLU A 251 2.17 -3.53 17.53
C GLU A 251 3.15 -3.46 18.70
N THR A 252 2.78 -2.83 19.82
CA THR A 252 3.59 -2.77 21.04
C THR A 252 2.72 -2.52 22.25
N SER A 253 3.11 -3.06 23.40
CA SER A 253 2.46 -2.82 24.69
C SER A 253 3.07 -1.62 25.45
N GLU A 254 4.08 -0.94 24.88
CA GLU A 254 4.74 0.19 25.53
C GLU A 254 3.74 1.35 25.72
N PRO A 255 3.58 1.89 26.95
CA PRO A 255 2.53 2.86 27.24
C PRO A 255 2.86 4.29 26.79
N ASN A 256 4.13 4.69 26.80
CA ASN A 256 4.59 6.03 26.42
C ASN A 256 5.91 5.92 25.72
N PHE A 257 5.96 6.32 24.45
CA PHE A 257 7.19 6.28 23.67
C PHE A 257 7.11 7.18 22.45
N PHE A 258 8.28 7.51 21.92
CA PHE A 258 8.50 8.04 20.59
C PHE A 258 9.69 7.30 19.96
N ARG A 259 9.55 6.82 18.73
CA ARG A 259 10.63 6.17 17.98
C ARG A 259 10.58 6.52 16.50
N ILE A 260 11.75 6.59 15.90
CA ILE A 260 11.89 6.65 14.44
C ILE A 260 11.94 5.22 13.91
N VAL A 261 11.21 4.99 12.83
CA VAL A 261 11.19 3.72 12.10
C VAL A 261 11.75 3.95 10.70
N HIS A 262 12.75 3.15 10.34
CA HIS A 262 13.28 3.09 8.99
C HIS A 262 12.76 1.84 8.29
N MET A 263 12.28 2.02 7.07
CA MET A 263 11.92 0.94 6.16
C MET A 263 12.96 0.89 5.05
N GLU A 264 13.52 -0.27 4.83
CA GLU A 264 14.44 -0.54 3.75
C GLU A 264 13.98 -1.77 2.97
N THR A 265 14.40 -1.85 1.72
CA THR A 265 14.00 -2.92 0.83
C THR A 265 15.18 -3.48 0.04
N SER A 266 15.04 -4.72 -0.45
CA SER A 266 16.06 -5.40 -1.23
C SER A 266 15.45 -6.43 -2.17
N GLU A 267 16.08 -6.66 -3.32
CA GLU A 267 15.72 -7.73 -4.26
C GLU A 267 16.40 -9.07 -3.88
N ASP A 268 17.63 -9.00 -3.33
CA ASP A 268 18.48 -10.16 -3.08
C ASP A 268 18.70 -10.47 -1.59
N GLY A 269 18.16 -9.64 -0.70
CA GLY A 269 18.34 -9.74 0.76
C GLY A 269 19.75 -9.36 1.23
N LYS A 270 20.59 -8.78 0.37
CA LYS A 270 21.98 -8.42 0.67
C LYS A 270 22.23 -6.94 0.50
N GLN A 271 21.80 -6.36 -0.61
CA GLN A 271 21.90 -4.93 -0.87
C GLN A 271 20.59 -4.25 -0.49
N TRP A 272 20.65 -3.33 0.47
CA TRP A 272 19.50 -2.66 1.03
C TRP A 272 19.43 -1.20 0.56
N GLN A 273 18.24 -0.78 0.20
CA GLN A 273 17.92 0.57 -0.19
C GLN A 273 16.91 1.16 0.78
N SER A 274 17.12 2.41 1.19
CA SER A 274 16.14 3.13 1.99
C SER A 274 14.87 3.34 1.18
N TYR A 275 13.74 2.97 1.77
CA TYR A 275 12.43 3.19 1.18
C TYR A 275 11.74 4.41 1.80
N PHE A 276 11.52 4.36 3.09
CA PHE A 276 10.80 5.41 3.80
C PHE A 276 11.18 5.42 5.27
N SER A 277 11.06 6.59 5.91
CA SER A 277 11.23 6.73 7.35
C SER A 277 10.08 7.55 7.92
N GLY A 278 9.71 7.26 9.14
CA GLY A 278 8.66 7.98 9.82
C GLY A 278 8.69 7.73 11.32
N GLU A 279 7.72 8.28 11.99
CA GLU A 279 7.66 8.31 13.44
C GLU A 279 6.51 7.44 13.93
N ILE A 280 6.76 6.73 15.02
CA ILE A 280 5.72 6.06 15.79
C ILE A 280 5.76 6.56 17.23
N TYR A 281 4.61 6.75 17.80
CA TYR A 281 4.52 7.24 19.17
C TYR A 281 3.23 6.79 19.86
N ARG A 282 3.27 6.78 21.17
CA ARG A 282 2.11 6.75 22.04
C ARG A 282 2.37 7.67 23.23
N TYR A 283 1.46 8.59 23.47
CA TYR A 283 1.52 9.52 24.60
C TYR A 283 0.23 9.46 25.37
N LYS A 284 0.37 9.42 26.69
CA LYS A 284 -0.75 9.48 27.61
C LYS A 284 -0.55 10.63 28.59
N GLN A 285 -1.47 11.57 28.59
CA GLN A 285 -1.49 12.71 29.51
C GLN A 285 -2.83 12.75 30.24
N GLY A 286 -2.84 12.30 31.50
CA GLY A 286 -4.08 12.13 32.25
C GLY A 286 -5.02 11.13 31.58
N ASN A 287 -6.21 11.58 31.20
CA ASN A 287 -7.21 10.78 30.50
C ASN A 287 -7.14 10.92 28.97
N LYS A 288 -6.19 11.71 28.46
CA LYS A 288 -5.99 11.93 27.02
C LYS A 288 -4.88 11.01 26.51
N GLU A 289 -5.09 10.42 25.35
CA GLU A 289 -4.13 9.54 24.70
C GLU A 289 -4.05 9.89 23.21
N ALA A 290 -2.83 9.96 22.67
CA ALA A 290 -2.58 10.10 21.25
C ALA A 290 -1.57 9.04 20.83
N GLU A 291 -1.86 8.33 19.74
CA GLU A 291 -0.95 7.33 19.20
C GLU A 291 -0.89 7.36 17.67
N SER A 292 0.27 7.04 17.16
CA SER A 292 0.51 6.68 15.77
C SER A 292 1.45 5.50 15.75
N LEU A 293 0.94 4.33 15.40
CA LEU A 293 1.69 3.08 15.42
C LEU A 293 2.06 2.59 14.03
N GLY A 294 1.98 3.45 13.02
CA GLY A 294 2.29 3.08 11.65
C GLY A 294 3.05 4.15 10.90
N VAL A 295 3.93 3.70 10.03
CA VAL A 295 4.71 4.52 9.11
C VAL A 295 4.27 4.21 7.69
N PHE A 296 3.92 5.23 6.91
CA PHE A 296 3.28 5.06 5.61
C PHE A 296 3.92 5.95 4.56
N SER A 297 4.28 5.34 3.42
CA SER A 297 4.65 6.06 2.22
C SER A 297 3.42 6.45 1.39
N GLY A 298 3.54 7.50 0.60
CA GLY A 298 2.56 7.85 -0.43
C GLY A 298 2.67 7.01 -1.69
N GLU A 299 3.66 6.13 -1.78
CA GLU A 299 3.93 5.27 -2.92
C GLU A 299 4.02 3.82 -2.45
N SER A 300 3.68 2.88 -3.34
CA SER A 300 3.84 1.45 -3.09
C SER A 300 5.05 0.91 -3.83
N TRP A 301 5.86 0.09 -3.17
CA TRP A 301 6.99 -0.59 -3.78
C TRP A 301 6.79 -2.10 -3.77
N HIS A 302 7.26 -2.74 -4.84
CA HIS A 302 7.03 -4.16 -5.11
C HIS A 302 8.33 -4.96 -4.97
N GLN A 303 8.88 -5.00 -3.77
CA GLN A 303 10.15 -5.66 -3.49
C GLN A 303 9.97 -6.94 -2.65
N ARG A 304 10.88 -7.88 -2.83
CA ARG A 304 10.81 -9.17 -2.15
C ARG A 304 11.18 -9.09 -0.68
N PHE A 305 12.30 -8.45 -0.36
CA PHE A 305 12.81 -8.38 1.02
C PHE A 305 12.56 -7.02 1.63
N TRP A 306 12.11 -7.03 2.87
CA TRP A 306 11.83 -5.83 3.65
C TRP A 306 12.55 -5.88 4.98
N ARG A 307 13.19 -4.78 5.36
CA ARG A 307 13.87 -4.59 6.63
C ARG A 307 13.24 -3.42 7.37
N ILE A 308 12.82 -3.68 8.59
CA ILE A 308 12.21 -2.67 9.46
C ILE A 308 13.15 -2.48 10.64
N GLU A 309 13.56 -1.24 10.86
CA GLU A 309 14.43 -0.85 11.96
C GLU A 309 13.77 0.23 12.83
N ILE A 310 13.66 -0.04 14.12
CA ILE A 310 13.19 0.92 15.13
C ILE A 310 14.43 1.45 15.84
N MET A 311 14.63 2.76 15.79
CA MET A 311 15.74 3.44 16.48
C MET A 311 15.40 3.60 17.96
N ASN A 312 16.06 2.85 18.82
CA ASN A 312 15.83 2.90 20.28
C ASN A 312 16.66 3.99 20.96
N GLY A 313 17.81 4.38 20.36
CA GLY A 313 18.75 5.29 21.00
C GLY A 313 19.31 4.71 22.31
N ASP A 314 19.18 5.45 23.38
CA ASP A 314 19.59 5.04 24.74
C ASP A 314 18.48 4.34 25.52
N ASP A 315 17.26 4.27 24.94
CA ASP A 315 16.13 3.62 25.58
C ASP A 315 16.11 2.10 25.33
N ALA A 316 15.38 1.39 26.18
CA ALA A 316 15.12 -0.04 25.98
C ALA A 316 14.29 -0.28 24.69
N PRO A 317 14.44 -1.44 24.05
CA PRO A 317 13.56 -1.86 22.98
C PRO A 317 12.07 -1.82 23.39
N LEU A 318 11.20 -1.43 22.46
CA LEU A 318 9.75 -1.39 22.72
C LEU A 318 9.22 -2.77 23.12
N ALA A 319 8.47 -2.82 24.23
CA ALA A 319 7.95 -4.05 24.77
C ALA A 319 6.98 -4.74 23.81
N GLY A 320 7.29 -5.99 23.43
CA GLY A 320 6.45 -6.81 22.55
C GLY A 320 6.32 -6.29 21.12
N ALA A 321 7.28 -5.49 20.63
CA ALA A 321 7.24 -4.92 19.30
C ALA A 321 7.11 -5.99 18.20
N LYS A 322 6.08 -5.85 17.34
CA LYS A 322 5.82 -6.73 16.21
C LYS A 322 5.48 -5.90 14.97
N PRO A 323 6.34 -5.89 13.96
CA PRO A 323 6.05 -5.24 12.70
C PRO A 323 5.07 -6.07 11.85
N THR A 324 4.22 -5.36 11.08
CA THR A 324 3.34 -5.94 10.08
C THR A 324 3.39 -5.06 8.84
N LEU A 325 3.77 -5.61 7.69
CA LEU A 325 3.73 -4.87 6.44
C LEU A 325 2.29 -4.61 6.00
N LEU A 326 2.08 -3.44 5.44
CA LEU A 326 0.79 -3.00 4.94
C LEU A 326 0.88 -2.72 3.44
N ALA A 327 -0.13 -3.17 2.71
CA ALA A 327 -0.31 -2.87 1.30
C ALA A 327 -1.47 -1.91 1.09
N THR A 328 -1.35 -1.04 0.10
CA THR A 328 -2.49 -0.31 -0.46
C THR A 328 -3.10 -1.18 -1.55
N PRO A 329 -4.34 -1.68 -1.38
CA PRO A 329 -4.95 -2.53 -2.40
C PRO A 329 -5.28 -1.72 -3.65
N TYR A 330 -5.03 -2.34 -4.80
CA TYR A 330 -5.52 -1.83 -6.07
C TYR A 330 -7.00 -2.18 -6.28
N PHE A 331 -7.66 -1.30 -7.04
CA PHE A 331 -9.01 -1.50 -7.53
C PHE A 331 -8.99 -1.47 -9.05
N VAL A 332 -9.83 -2.31 -9.65
CA VAL A 332 -10.10 -2.29 -11.08
C VAL A 332 -11.47 -1.65 -11.29
N LEU A 333 -11.51 -0.58 -12.08
CA LEU A 333 -12.70 0.14 -12.46
C LEU A 333 -12.99 -0.09 -13.94
N PHE A 334 -14.20 -0.51 -14.29
CA PHE A 334 -14.60 -0.74 -15.68
C PHE A 334 -16.10 -0.57 -15.87
N TYR A 335 -16.54 -0.44 -17.11
CA TYR A 335 -17.95 -0.32 -17.47
C TYR A 335 -18.45 -1.62 -18.09
N PRO A 336 -19.19 -2.47 -17.34
CA PRO A 336 -19.79 -3.67 -17.87
C PRO A 336 -20.97 -3.34 -18.79
N GLN A 337 -21.20 -4.20 -19.79
CA GLN A 337 -22.36 -4.15 -20.67
C GLN A 337 -23.32 -5.26 -20.27
N SER A 338 -24.62 -4.97 -20.35
CA SER A 338 -25.68 -5.96 -20.05
C SER A 338 -25.61 -7.16 -20.98
N GLY A 339 -25.86 -8.35 -20.46
CA GLY A 339 -25.90 -9.59 -21.24
C GLY A 339 -24.53 -10.29 -21.41
N HIS A 340 -23.45 -9.73 -20.89
CA HIS A 340 -22.12 -10.36 -20.94
C HIS A 340 -21.67 -10.84 -19.57
N SER A 341 -20.87 -11.91 -19.55
CA SER A 341 -20.10 -12.34 -18.40
C SER A 341 -18.64 -11.99 -18.59
N TYR A 342 -17.93 -11.77 -17.47
CA TYR A 342 -16.58 -11.25 -17.48
C TYR A 342 -15.62 -12.11 -16.66
N ARG A 343 -14.36 -12.14 -17.09
CA ARG A 343 -13.26 -12.77 -16.37
C ARG A 343 -12.11 -11.79 -16.19
N LEU A 344 -11.51 -11.82 -15.02
CA LEU A 344 -10.20 -11.23 -14.77
C LEU A 344 -9.15 -12.30 -15.06
N ILE A 345 -8.21 -12.04 -15.97
CA ILE A 345 -7.12 -12.94 -16.33
C ILE A 345 -5.77 -12.31 -16.00
N TYR A 346 -4.79 -13.11 -15.56
CA TYR A 346 -3.48 -12.67 -15.11
C TYR A 346 -2.45 -13.81 -15.13
N GLY A 347 -1.17 -13.51 -14.81
CA GLY A 347 -0.07 -14.49 -14.82
C GLY A 347 0.56 -14.66 -16.20
N ASN A 348 0.72 -13.57 -16.97
CA ASN A 348 1.45 -13.56 -18.25
C ASN A 348 2.73 -12.71 -18.14
N ALA A 349 3.86 -13.36 -17.89
CA ALA A 349 5.15 -12.69 -17.70
C ALA A 349 5.67 -11.90 -18.92
N ALA A 350 5.04 -12.04 -20.09
CA ALA A 350 5.40 -11.29 -21.31
C ALA A 350 4.41 -10.16 -21.63
N ALA A 351 3.37 -9.98 -20.80
CA ALA A 351 2.39 -8.95 -21.02
C ALA A 351 2.98 -7.56 -20.74
N LYS A 352 2.49 -6.58 -21.49
CA LYS A 352 2.82 -5.17 -21.27
C LYS A 352 1.63 -4.46 -20.67
N LEU A 353 1.90 -3.40 -19.88
CA LEU A 353 0.85 -2.57 -19.31
C LEU A 353 -0.10 -2.07 -20.41
N PRO A 354 -1.40 -2.31 -20.32
CA PRO A 354 -2.35 -1.83 -21.32
C PRO A 354 -2.48 -0.32 -21.25
N GLN A 355 -2.68 0.31 -22.40
CA GLN A 355 -2.91 1.75 -22.51
C GLN A 355 -4.33 1.99 -23.02
N TYR A 356 -5.26 2.19 -22.11
CA TYR A 356 -6.64 2.52 -22.46
C TYR A 356 -6.89 4.02 -22.34
N ASP A 357 -7.72 4.56 -23.23
CA ASP A 357 -8.15 5.95 -23.15
C ASP A 357 -8.93 6.25 -21.86
N LEU A 358 -9.51 5.22 -21.27
CA LEU A 358 -10.23 5.31 -20.00
C LEU A 358 -9.38 5.97 -18.90
N SER A 359 -8.08 5.70 -18.85
CA SER A 359 -7.18 6.31 -17.85
C SER A 359 -7.05 7.84 -17.97
N ARG A 360 -7.30 8.38 -19.16
CA ARG A 360 -7.22 9.83 -19.46
C ARG A 360 -8.57 10.54 -19.38
N THR A 361 -9.66 9.80 -19.59
CA THR A 361 -11.01 10.35 -19.70
C THR A 361 -11.87 10.05 -18.48
N PHE A 362 -11.35 9.30 -17.52
CA PHE A 362 -12.11 8.86 -16.35
C PHE A 362 -12.46 10.02 -15.42
N ASP A 363 -13.74 10.13 -15.11
CA ASP A 363 -14.21 11.07 -14.07
C ASP A 363 -14.11 10.40 -12.69
N TYR A 364 -13.10 10.80 -11.90
CA TYR A 364 -12.89 10.28 -10.56
C TYR A 364 -14.02 10.59 -9.57
N HIS A 365 -14.91 11.56 -9.87
CA HIS A 365 -16.11 11.80 -9.06
C HIS A 365 -17.14 10.65 -9.17
N ALA A 366 -17.06 9.83 -10.20
CA ALA A 366 -17.92 8.68 -10.35
C ALA A 366 -17.51 7.47 -9.49
N GLU A 367 -16.25 7.40 -9.02
CA GLU A 367 -15.71 6.25 -8.27
C GLU A 367 -16.50 5.91 -6.99
N PRO A 368 -16.92 6.88 -6.14
CA PRO A 368 -17.71 6.58 -4.95
C PRO A 368 -19.05 5.88 -5.24
N ASN A 369 -19.60 6.09 -6.42
CA ASN A 369 -20.86 5.50 -6.85
C ASN A 369 -20.68 4.18 -7.62
N ALA A 370 -19.43 3.70 -7.79
CA ALA A 370 -19.15 2.46 -8.49
C ALA A 370 -19.79 1.27 -7.76
N LYS A 371 -20.45 0.40 -8.53
CA LYS A 371 -21.05 -0.83 -8.00
C LYS A 371 -19.95 -1.84 -7.67
N VAL A 372 -20.02 -2.42 -6.49
CA VAL A 372 -19.03 -3.41 -6.07
C VAL A 372 -19.26 -4.71 -6.82
N ALA A 373 -18.23 -5.17 -7.52
CA ALA A 373 -18.16 -6.49 -8.11
C ALA A 373 -17.17 -7.36 -7.33
N THR A 374 -17.40 -8.67 -7.31
CA THR A 374 -16.55 -9.62 -6.59
C THR A 374 -15.88 -10.60 -7.54
N LEU A 375 -14.77 -11.18 -7.09
CA LEU A 375 -14.05 -12.21 -7.83
C LEU A 375 -14.42 -13.59 -7.31
N GLY A 376 -14.70 -14.50 -8.22
CA GLY A 376 -14.83 -15.92 -7.93
C GLY A 376 -13.50 -16.58 -7.60
N GLU A 377 -13.51 -17.89 -7.44
CA GLU A 377 -12.31 -18.68 -7.18
C GLU A 377 -11.30 -18.59 -8.32
N GLU A 378 -10.03 -18.68 -7.99
CA GLU A 378 -8.94 -18.76 -8.95
C GLU A 378 -8.99 -20.09 -9.71
N LYS A 379 -8.89 -20.00 -11.03
CA LYS A 379 -8.81 -21.14 -11.93
C LYS A 379 -7.56 -21.07 -12.77
N ALA A 380 -6.88 -22.21 -12.93
CA ALA A 380 -5.75 -22.32 -13.83
C ALA A 380 -6.25 -22.48 -15.28
N THR A 381 -5.52 -21.91 -16.24
CA THR A 381 -5.80 -22.09 -17.67
C THR A 381 -5.32 -23.48 -18.10
N ALA A 382 -6.26 -24.35 -18.51
CA ALA A 382 -5.94 -25.74 -18.85
C ALA A 382 -5.09 -25.85 -20.13
N ASN A 383 -5.37 -24.97 -21.10
CA ASN A 383 -4.65 -24.88 -22.36
C ASN A 383 -3.52 -23.81 -22.32
N TYR A 384 -2.95 -23.54 -21.13
CA TYR A 384 -1.91 -22.53 -20.95
C TYR A 384 -0.69 -22.77 -21.82
N LEU A 385 -0.24 -21.71 -22.49
CA LEU A 385 1.00 -21.66 -23.26
C LEU A 385 1.92 -20.59 -22.68
N ASP A 386 3.06 -21.01 -22.12
CA ASP A 386 4.07 -20.10 -21.57
C ASP A 386 4.63 -19.18 -22.70
N PRO A 387 4.42 -17.86 -22.63
CA PRO A 387 4.83 -16.93 -23.67
C PRO A 387 6.33 -16.63 -23.68
N ARG A 388 7.07 -17.05 -22.64
CA ARG A 388 8.50 -16.76 -22.53
C ARG A 388 9.30 -17.49 -23.62
N PRO A 389 10.36 -16.86 -24.16
CA PRO A 389 11.26 -17.51 -25.09
C PRO A 389 11.84 -18.82 -24.56
N PHE A 390 12.19 -19.74 -25.43
CA PHE A 390 12.78 -21.03 -25.05
C PHE A 390 14.01 -20.87 -24.16
N SER A 391 14.85 -19.88 -24.41
CA SER A 391 16.05 -19.55 -23.63
C SER A 391 15.76 -19.19 -22.17
N GLU A 392 14.67 -18.47 -21.91
CA GLU A 392 14.25 -18.10 -20.56
C GLU A 392 13.57 -19.25 -19.83
N ARG A 393 12.78 -20.05 -20.57
CA ARG A 393 12.14 -21.25 -20.00
C ARG A 393 13.15 -22.31 -19.58
N HIS A 394 14.31 -22.35 -20.25
CA HIS A 394 15.35 -23.34 -20.05
C HIS A 394 16.72 -22.71 -19.76
N ALA A 395 16.77 -21.77 -18.83
CA ALA A 395 18.02 -21.08 -18.46
C ALA A 395 19.17 -22.04 -18.11
N ASN A 396 18.88 -23.19 -17.51
CA ASN A 396 19.88 -24.21 -17.19
C ASN A 396 20.54 -24.79 -18.45
N LEU A 397 19.78 -24.99 -19.55
CA LEU A 397 20.35 -25.46 -20.82
C LEU A 397 21.27 -24.43 -21.45
N LEU A 398 20.96 -23.17 -21.29
CA LEU A 398 21.78 -22.06 -21.80
C LEU A 398 23.12 -22.00 -21.04
N TRP A 399 23.10 -22.16 -19.71
CA TRP A 399 24.33 -22.27 -18.92
C TRP A 399 25.17 -23.49 -19.29
N ILE A 400 24.56 -24.65 -19.52
CA ILE A 400 25.26 -25.88 -19.98
C ILE A 400 25.90 -25.64 -21.35
N ALA A 401 25.19 -25.03 -22.30
CA ALA A 401 25.71 -24.71 -23.62
C ALA A 401 26.90 -23.73 -23.54
N LEU A 402 26.83 -22.73 -22.67
CA LEU A 402 27.89 -21.77 -22.43
C LEU A 402 29.14 -22.41 -21.83
N VAL A 403 28.97 -23.31 -20.86
CA VAL A 403 30.09 -24.08 -20.28
C VAL A 403 30.75 -24.98 -21.35
N ILE A 404 29.95 -25.68 -22.16
CA ILE A 404 30.48 -26.51 -23.28
C ILE A 404 31.26 -25.64 -24.27
N ALA A 405 30.73 -24.50 -24.68
CA ALA A 405 31.41 -23.56 -25.55
C ALA A 405 32.73 -23.06 -24.95
N ALA A 406 32.74 -22.69 -23.68
CA ALA A 406 33.94 -22.25 -22.98
C ALA A 406 35.02 -23.35 -22.90
N VAL A 407 34.63 -24.61 -22.65
CA VAL A 407 35.53 -25.76 -22.63
C VAL A 407 36.12 -26.03 -24.03
N LEU A 408 35.28 -25.97 -25.07
CA LEU A 408 35.76 -26.16 -26.46
C LEU A 408 36.73 -25.05 -26.85
N LEU A 409 36.44 -23.80 -26.53
CA LEU A 409 37.35 -22.67 -26.82
C LEU A 409 38.66 -22.81 -26.03
N GLY A 410 38.59 -23.18 -24.75
CA GLY A 410 39.77 -23.46 -23.93
C GLY A 410 40.62 -24.58 -24.51
N TYR A 411 39.98 -25.66 -24.95
CA TYR A 411 40.68 -26.80 -25.59
C TYR A 411 41.37 -26.39 -26.92
N THR A 412 40.68 -25.65 -27.79
CA THR A 412 41.25 -25.18 -29.04
C THR A 412 42.40 -24.21 -28.84
N ALA A 413 42.28 -23.29 -27.90
CA ALA A 413 43.37 -22.39 -27.52
C ALA A 413 44.59 -23.14 -26.96
N PHE A 414 44.34 -24.09 -26.05
CA PHE A 414 45.40 -24.94 -25.50
C PHE A 414 46.10 -25.76 -26.58
N ARG A 415 45.38 -26.31 -27.57
CA ARG A 415 45.93 -27.05 -28.69
C ARG A 415 46.75 -26.14 -29.60
N ALA A 416 46.30 -24.92 -29.87
CA ALA A 416 47.02 -23.94 -30.68
C ALA A 416 48.37 -23.53 -30.07
N LEU A 417 48.42 -23.42 -28.73
CA LEU A 417 49.68 -23.10 -28.01
C LEU A 417 50.69 -24.27 -28.01
N ARG A 418 50.27 -25.51 -28.32
CA ARG A 418 51.12 -26.70 -28.35
C ARG A 418 51.69 -26.99 -29.74
N VAL A 419 51.34 -26.24 -30.78
CA VAL A 419 51.95 -26.41 -32.12
C VAL A 419 53.38 -25.89 -32.05
N PRO A 420 54.42 -26.75 -32.23
CA PRO A 420 55.79 -26.28 -32.22
C PRO A 420 56.03 -25.39 -33.47
N THR A 421 56.60 -24.21 -33.26
CA THR A 421 57.13 -23.36 -34.30
C THR A 421 58.27 -24.14 -35.00
N THR A 422 58.04 -24.62 -36.19
CA THR A 422 59.12 -25.09 -37.09
C THR A 422 59.92 -23.86 -37.49
N GLU A 423 61.11 -23.72 -36.90
CA GLU A 423 62.14 -22.78 -37.41
C GLU A 423 62.53 -23.24 -38.82
N THR A 424 62.25 -22.44 -39.83
CA THR A 424 62.83 -22.52 -41.16
C THR A 424 64.19 -21.85 -41.09
N SER A 425 65.26 -22.68 -41.18
CA SER A 425 66.64 -22.26 -41.41
C SER A 425 66.83 -21.83 -42.90
#